data_cb0a18e6669e37593c7ac33c94b4a2ad
#
_entry.id   cb0a18e6669e37593c7ac33c94b4a2ad
#
_cell.length_a   1.000
_cell.length_b   1.000
_cell.length_c   1.000
_cell.angle_alpha   90.00
_cell.angle_beta   90.00
_cell.angle_gamma   90.00
#
_symmetry.space_group_name_H-M   'P 1'
#
loop_
_entity.id
_entity.type
_entity.pdbx_description
1 polymer ?
#
loop_
_entity_poly.entity_id
_entity_poly.type
_entity_poly.pdbx_seq_one_letter_code
_entity_poly.pdbx_strand_id
1 'polypeptide(L)'
;MVTDASDRHGSPVYARIYAVVKKIPRGKVATYGQIAALTGMPRHARQAGYALAATPESLKIPWHRVINAQGRVSLRLRHWDSGSDDLQRILLESEGVVFDGNGRVNLEKFRWNPKSVHS
;
A
#
# COMPACT_ATOMS: atom_id res chain seq x y z
N MET A 1 -2.22 -6.24 -30.36
CA MET A 1 -2.52 -5.93 -29.86
C MET A 1 -2.43 -5.26 -29.01
N VAL A 2 -2.61 -5.14 -28.66
CA VAL A 2 -2.36 -4.36 -27.97
C VAL A 2 -2.89 -4.24 -26.76
N THR A 3 -2.28 -4.13 -25.87
CA THR A 3 -2.64 -3.82 -24.69
C THR A 3 -3.24 -2.60 -24.61
N ASP A 4 -4.32 -2.43 -24.13
CA ASP A 4 -4.86 -1.17 -24.14
C ASP A 4 -4.65 -0.52 -22.83
N ALA A 5 -4.87 0.75 -22.81
CA ALA A 5 -4.65 1.53 -21.64
C ALA A 5 -5.57 1.20 -20.52
N SER A 6 -6.66 0.59 -20.82
CA SER A 6 -7.60 0.27 -19.77
C SER A 6 -7.10 -0.83 -18.86
N ASP A 7 -6.06 -1.50 -19.29
CA ASP A 7 -5.54 -2.59 -18.50
C ASP A 7 -4.36 -2.11 -17.68
N ARG A 8 -4.54 -1.02 -16.96
CA ARG A 8 -3.47 -0.40 -16.21
C ARG A 8 -2.89 -1.26 -15.13
N HIS A 9 -3.74 -2.04 -14.45
CA HIS A 9 -3.24 -2.90 -13.40
C HIS A 9 -2.37 -4.01 -13.95
N GLY A 10 -2.34 -4.19 -15.26
CA GLY A 10 -1.43 -5.13 -15.89
C GLY A 10 -0.15 -4.48 -16.39
N SER A 11 0.01 -3.16 -16.20
CA SER A 11 1.22 -2.50 -16.68
C SER A 11 2.43 -2.95 -15.88
N PRO A 12 3.62 -2.89 -16.49
CA PRO A 12 4.83 -3.28 -15.75
C PRO A 12 5.06 -2.47 -14.49
N VAL A 13 4.70 -1.19 -14.51
CA VAL A 13 4.88 -0.34 -13.33
C VAL A 13 3.97 -0.80 -12.21
N TYR A 14 2.70 -1.00 -12.51
CA TYR A 14 1.76 -1.43 -11.49
C TYR A 14 2.12 -2.82 -10.98
N ALA A 15 2.56 -3.71 -11.87
CA ALA A 15 2.96 -5.04 -11.47
C ALA A 15 4.11 -5.00 -10.47
N ARG A 16 5.07 -4.10 -10.69
CA ARG A 16 6.19 -3.96 -9.75
C ARG A 16 5.73 -3.42 -8.40
N ILE A 17 4.80 -2.47 -8.43
CA ILE A 17 4.25 -1.93 -7.19
C ILE A 17 3.54 -3.04 -6.43
N TYR A 18 2.71 -3.81 -7.10
CA TYR A 18 1.99 -4.89 -6.44
C TYR A 18 2.94 -5.95 -5.87
N ALA A 19 4.01 -6.25 -6.60
CA ALA A 19 4.98 -7.23 -6.15
C ALA A 19 5.66 -6.78 -4.86
N VAL A 20 5.97 -5.50 -4.74
CA VAL A 20 6.57 -4.97 -3.52
C VAL A 20 5.57 -5.01 -2.37
N VAL A 21 4.34 -4.61 -2.63
CA VAL A 21 3.30 -4.58 -1.59
C VAL A 21 3.05 -5.97 -1.04
N LYS A 22 3.10 -6.99 -1.89
CA LYS A 22 2.91 -8.37 -1.44
C LYS A 22 3.93 -8.79 -0.39
N LYS A 23 5.07 -8.15 -0.35
CA LYS A 23 6.12 -8.52 0.59
C LYS A 23 5.97 -7.91 1.97
N ILE A 24 5.06 -6.95 2.14
CA ILE A 24 4.89 -6.31 3.45
C ILE A 24 4.33 -7.35 4.42
N PRO A 25 5.04 -7.63 5.52
CA PRO A 25 4.59 -8.67 6.42
C PRO A 25 3.40 -8.22 7.26
N ARG A 26 2.68 -9.19 7.75
CA ARG A 26 1.56 -8.95 8.64
C ARG A 26 2.05 -8.19 9.87
N GLY A 27 1.30 -7.18 10.29
CA GLY A 27 1.66 -6.38 11.45
C GLY A 27 2.61 -5.24 11.16
N LYS A 28 2.95 -5.04 9.88
CA LYS A 28 3.82 -3.93 9.48
C LYS A 28 3.12 -3.08 8.43
N VAL A 29 3.57 -1.85 8.30
CA VAL A 29 3.03 -0.93 7.31
C VAL A 29 4.17 -0.33 6.49
N ALA A 30 3.82 0.15 5.29
CA ALA A 30 4.76 0.88 4.45
C ALA A 30 4.08 2.15 3.99
N THR A 31 4.87 3.18 3.71
CA THR A 31 4.31 4.41 3.16
C THR A 31 4.33 4.35 1.64
N TYR A 32 3.51 5.18 1.01
CA TYR A 32 3.50 5.23 -0.47
C TYR A 32 4.88 5.57 -1.01
N GLY A 33 5.58 6.50 -0.34
CA GLY A 33 6.93 6.85 -0.77
C GLY A 33 7.90 5.70 -0.66
N GLN A 34 7.76 4.91 0.39
CA GLN A 34 8.60 3.74 0.58
C GLN A 34 8.36 2.72 -0.54
N ILE A 35 7.10 2.49 -0.87
CA ILE A 35 6.77 1.56 -1.95
C ILE A 35 7.34 2.07 -3.27
N ALA A 36 7.20 3.36 -3.55
CA ALA A 36 7.74 3.94 -4.77
C ALA A 36 9.25 3.76 -4.83
N ALA A 37 9.94 4.02 -3.72
CA ALA A 37 11.39 3.87 -3.68
C ALA A 37 11.82 2.43 -3.94
N LEU A 38 11.09 1.48 -3.36
CA LEU A 38 11.43 0.07 -3.53
C LEU A 38 11.14 -0.44 -4.94
N THR A 39 10.30 0.27 -5.69
CA THR A 39 10.06 -0.10 -7.08
C THR A 39 10.99 0.66 -8.03
N GLY A 40 11.93 1.42 -7.49
CA GLY A 40 12.86 2.17 -8.32
C GLY A 40 12.38 3.53 -8.75
N MET A 41 11.30 4.02 -8.15
CA MET A 41 10.71 5.30 -8.53
C MET A 41 10.51 6.18 -7.30
N PRO A 42 11.59 6.62 -6.63
CA PRO A 42 11.45 7.27 -5.32
C PRO A 42 10.67 8.58 -5.31
N ARG A 43 10.46 9.17 -6.48
CA ARG A 43 9.70 10.42 -6.53
C ARG A 43 8.26 10.21 -6.98
N HIS A 44 7.81 8.97 -7.05
CA HIS A 44 6.52 8.66 -7.62
C HIS A 44 5.57 8.02 -6.60
N ALA A 45 5.53 8.59 -5.37
CA ALA A 45 4.62 8.10 -4.35
C ALA A 45 3.17 8.15 -4.81
N ARG A 46 2.81 9.17 -5.58
CA ARG A 46 1.46 9.30 -6.09
C ARG A 46 1.11 8.15 -7.04
N GLN A 47 2.08 7.71 -7.82
CA GLN A 47 1.88 6.58 -8.72
C GLN A 47 1.56 5.31 -7.92
N ALA A 48 2.26 5.10 -6.82
CA ALA A 48 1.97 3.97 -5.95
C ALA A 48 0.54 4.06 -5.41
N GLY A 49 0.12 5.26 -5.04
CA GLY A 49 -1.25 5.45 -4.57
C GLY A 49 -2.28 5.13 -5.63
N TYR A 50 -2.04 5.55 -6.87
CA TYR A 50 -2.95 5.26 -7.96
C TYR A 50 -3.03 3.76 -8.23
N ALA A 51 -1.89 3.08 -8.21
CA ALA A 51 -1.87 1.64 -8.45
C ALA A 51 -2.68 0.91 -7.38
N LEU A 52 -2.51 1.30 -6.14
CA LEU A 52 -3.22 0.62 -5.06
C LEU A 52 -4.70 0.93 -5.05
N ALA A 53 -5.08 2.16 -5.40
CA ALA A 53 -6.49 2.49 -5.51
C ALA A 53 -7.16 1.69 -6.62
N ALA A 54 -6.40 1.31 -7.63
CA ALA A 54 -6.91 0.55 -8.76
C ALA A 54 -6.76 -0.96 -8.61
N THR A 55 -6.33 -1.43 -7.43
CA THR A 55 -6.11 -2.86 -7.22
C THR A 55 -7.41 -3.63 -7.46
N PRO A 56 -7.40 -4.63 -8.36
CA PRO A 56 -8.61 -5.42 -8.57
C PRO A 56 -8.90 -6.31 -7.35
N GLU A 57 -10.17 -6.56 -7.12
CA GLU A 57 -10.56 -7.41 -6.02
C GLU A 57 -9.95 -8.80 -6.11
N SER A 58 -9.77 -9.28 -7.32
CA SER A 58 -9.23 -10.62 -7.52
C SER A 58 -7.76 -10.72 -7.16
N LEU A 59 -7.07 -9.58 -7.07
CA LEU A 59 -5.66 -9.59 -6.76
C LEU A 59 -5.48 -9.50 -5.25
N LYS A 60 -5.15 -10.60 -4.64
CA LYS A 60 -5.10 -10.70 -3.18
C LYS A 60 -3.78 -10.17 -2.64
N ILE A 61 -3.63 -8.86 -2.61
CA ILE A 61 -2.43 -8.25 -2.02
C ILE A 61 -2.82 -7.47 -0.78
N PRO A 62 -1.89 -7.27 0.15
CA PRO A 62 -2.22 -6.56 1.39
C PRO A 62 -2.18 -5.05 1.20
N TRP A 63 -3.09 -4.53 0.39
CA TRP A 63 -3.18 -3.10 0.12
C TRP A 63 -3.35 -2.29 1.40
N HIS A 64 -3.98 -2.88 2.41
CA HIS A 64 -4.26 -2.19 3.66
C HIS A 64 -2.99 -1.87 4.44
N ARG A 65 -1.86 -2.47 4.09
CA ARG A 65 -0.60 -2.23 4.78
C ARG A 65 0.16 -1.04 4.23
N VAL A 66 -0.44 -0.29 3.29
CA VAL A 66 0.19 0.92 2.75
C VAL A 66 -0.56 2.14 3.26
N ILE A 67 0.15 3.05 3.90
CA ILE A 67 -0.45 4.25 4.52
C ILE A 67 0.34 5.48 4.09
N ASN A 68 -0.13 6.65 4.47
CA ASN A 68 0.57 7.86 4.05
C ASN A 68 1.74 8.18 4.97
N ALA A 69 2.51 9.19 4.59
CA ALA A 69 3.72 9.55 5.33
C ALA A 69 3.45 10.06 6.73
N GLN A 70 2.23 10.46 7.01
CA GLN A 70 1.84 10.90 8.34
C GLN A 70 1.38 9.75 9.23
N GLY A 71 1.41 8.52 8.71
CA GLY A 71 1.00 7.38 9.48
C GLY A 71 -0.50 7.16 9.52
N ARG A 72 -1.24 7.75 8.58
CA ARG A 72 -2.70 7.64 8.55
C ARG A 72 -3.17 6.79 7.40
N VAL A 73 -4.30 6.13 7.59
CA VAL A 73 -4.94 5.43 6.48
C VAL A 73 -5.57 6.49 5.57
N SER A 74 -5.39 6.32 4.28
CA SER A 74 -5.90 7.29 3.33
C SER A 74 -6.28 6.68 2.00
N LEU A 75 -6.14 5.38 1.86
CA LEU A 75 -6.39 4.74 0.57
C LEU A 75 -7.87 4.58 0.33
N ARG A 76 -8.31 4.94 -0.87
CA ARG A 76 -9.70 4.75 -1.29
C ARG A 76 -9.70 3.89 -2.53
N LEU A 77 -10.15 2.67 -2.35
CA LEU A 77 -10.22 1.73 -3.44
C LEU A 77 -11.35 2.11 -4.39
N ARG A 78 -11.12 1.94 -5.67
CA ARG A 78 -12.09 2.34 -6.68
C ARG A 78 -13.37 1.54 -6.63
N HIS A 79 -13.30 0.29 -6.21
CA HIS A 79 -14.48 -0.55 -6.16
C HIS A 79 -15.19 -0.49 -4.79
N TRP A 80 -14.78 0.45 -3.94
CA TRP A 80 -15.46 0.68 -2.66
C TRP A 80 -16.05 2.07 -2.69
N ASP A 81 -17.33 2.18 -2.43
CA ASP A 81 -17.99 3.48 -2.42
C ASP A 81 -17.58 4.31 -1.22
N SER A 82 -17.50 3.67 -0.08
CA SER A 82 -17.13 4.37 1.13
C SER A 82 -16.70 3.33 2.14
N GLY A 83 -16.09 3.79 3.21
CA GLY A 83 -15.72 2.87 4.28
C GLY A 83 -14.41 2.14 4.08
N SER A 84 -13.70 2.37 2.98
CA SER A 84 -12.42 1.69 2.81
C SER A 84 -11.39 2.17 3.83
N ASP A 85 -11.49 3.41 4.30
CA ASP A 85 -10.62 3.89 5.37
C ASP A 85 -10.85 3.11 6.64
N ASP A 86 -12.13 2.90 6.99
CA ASP A 86 -12.47 2.14 8.18
C ASP A 86 -12.03 0.69 8.03
N LEU A 87 -12.25 0.12 6.87
CA LEU A 87 -11.84 -1.25 6.62
C LEU A 87 -10.33 -1.38 6.75
N GLN A 88 -9.59 -0.43 6.19
CA GLN A 88 -8.14 -0.46 6.25
C GLN A 88 -7.67 -0.45 7.71
N ARG A 89 -8.25 0.41 8.52
CA ARG A 89 -7.89 0.48 9.93
C ARG A 89 -8.24 -0.81 10.65
N ILE A 90 -9.42 -1.34 10.42
CA ILE A 90 -9.85 -2.58 11.07
C ILE A 90 -8.89 -3.72 10.72
N LEU A 91 -8.50 -3.82 9.45
CA LEU A 91 -7.58 -4.87 9.04
C LEU A 91 -6.22 -4.72 9.72
N LEU A 92 -5.71 -3.50 9.79
CA LEU A 92 -4.43 -3.26 10.45
C LEU A 92 -4.50 -3.56 11.94
N GLU A 93 -5.57 -3.14 12.59
CA GLU A 93 -5.72 -3.42 14.01
C GLU A 93 -5.82 -4.91 14.28
N SER A 94 -6.44 -5.64 13.37
CA SER A 94 -6.53 -7.10 13.52
C SER A 94 -5.16 -7.77 13.40
N GLU A 95 -4.18 -7.07 12.83
CA GLU A 95 -2.83 -7.58 12.70
C GLU A 95 -1.91 -7.09 13.82
N GLY A 96 -2.46 -6.35 14.77
CA GLY A 96 -1.68 -5.87 15.90
C GLY A 96 -1.12 -4.47 15.74
N VAL A 97 -1.47 -3.77 14.65
CA VAL A 97 -1.02 -2.39 14.47
C VAL A 97 -1.86 -1.49 15.36
N VAL A 98 -1.21 -0.59 16.07
CA VAL A 98 -1.88 0.27 17.05
C VAL A 98 -1.98 1.69 16.49
N PHE A 99 -3.17 2.26 16.58
CA PHE A 99 -3.41 3.66 16.19
C PHE A 99 -3.52 4.49 17.45
N ASP A 100 -2.91 5.66 17.45
CA ASP A 100 -2.98 6.55 18.62
C ASP A 100 -4.30 7.33 18.61
N GLY A 101 -4.46 8.23 19.59
CA GLY A 101 -5.69 9.01 19.72
C GLY A 101 -5.97 9.93 18.54
N ASN A 102 -4.96 10.21 17.72
CA ASN A 102 -5.11 11.03 16.52
C ASN A 102 -5.27 10.21 15.25
N GLY A 103 -5.38 8.91 15.37
CA GLY A 103 -5.54 8.04 14.21
C GLY A 103 -4.26 7.78 13.45
N ARG A 104 -3.11 7.90 14.11
CA ARG A 104 -1.82 7.68 13.48
C ARG A 104 -1.15 6.43 13.98
N VAL A 105 -0.41 5.80 13.08
CA VAL A 105 0.43 4.65 13.40
C VAL A 105 1.83 5.17 13.70
N ASN A 106 2.46 4.61 14.73
CA ASN A 106 3.84 4.95 15.04
C ASN A 106 4.74 4.28 14.01
N LEU A 107 5.24 5.06 13.06
CA LEU A 107 6.05 4.53 11.97
C LEU A 107 7.39 3.99 12.44
N GLU A 108 7.93 4.52 13.53
CA GLU A 108 9.17 3.97 14.05
C GLU A 108 9.00 2.53 14.49
N LYS A 109 7.84 2.22 15.01
CA LYS A 109 7.59 0.89 15.53
C LYS A 109 7.07 -0.07 14.48
N PHE A 110 6.17 0.40 13.62
CA PHE A 110 5.43 -0.50 12.73
C PHE A 110 5.86 -0.46 11.28
N ARG A 111 6.73 0.46 10.89
CA ARG A 111 7.13 0.54 9.50
C ARG A 111 7.95 -0.68 9.09
N TRP A 112 7.59 -1.25 7.97
CA TRP A 112 8.34 -2.35 7.36
C TRP A 112 9.72 -1.87 6.99
N ASN A 113 10.71 -2.65 7.34
CA ASN A 113 12.09 -2.30 7.03
C ASN A 113 12.73 -3.46 6.29
N PRO A 114 12.66 -3.47 4.97
CA PRO A 114 13.17 -4.59 4.17
C PRO A 114 14.67 -4.56 3.96
N LYS A 115 15.39 -3.90 4.86
CA LYS A 115 16.82 -3.76 4.75
C LYS A 115 17.52 -5.08 4.54
N SER A 116 17.04 -6.10 5.18
CA SER A 116 17.66 -7.41 5.06
C SER A 116 17.57 -7.97 3.66
N VAL A 117 16.69 -7.46 2.86
CA VAL A 117 16.55 -7.92 1.50
C VAL A 117 17.76 -7.59 0.66
N HIS A 118 18.51 -6.61 1.07
CA HIS A 118 19.66 -6.16 0.31
C HIS A 118 20.94 -6.89 0.65
N SER A 119 20.93 -7.70 1.63
CA SER A 119 22.15 -8.40 1.98
C SER A 119 22.39 -9.62 1.15
#